data_2bf4ac9daf4473df9534064ec4187905
#
_entry.id   2bf4ac9daf4473df9534064ec4187905
#
_cell.length_a   1.000
_cell.length_b   1.000
_cell.length_c   1.000
_cell.angle_alpha   90.00
_cell.angle_beta   90.00
_cell.angle_gamma   90.00
#
_symmetry.space_group_name_H-M   'P 1'
#
loop_
_entity.id
_entity.type
_entity.pdbx_description
1 polymer ?
#
loop_
_entity_poly.entity_id
_entity_poly.type
_entity_poly.pdbx_seq_one_letter_code
_entity_poly.pdbx_strand_id
1 'polypeptide(L)'
;VPAGLGRRPARRRPPGLGERHRRTGRPVDAGGRRRRGYEARATATESSPRPTVTGGVTAKRARLLVALVVVIFAVLAVRLVGVQLFSSGRYGAMGTAEVTSTVTVPAVRGAIYDRDGSALAVSVPRAAIIADPYLIAHPATVARALSPVLGVSRARLHTELTEHTGYVVLARQVPDTVEHAVLAQEQPGINAEPDEQRVDPAGNLADALLGQVGGEGSGQSGLEYEYNTLLAGRTGSATVESSPSGVPLPGG
;
A
#
# COMPACT_ATOMS: atom_id res chain seq x y z
N VAL A 1 8.86 39.11 -30.03
CA VAL A 1 7.75 40.07 -29.86
C VAL A 1 6.48 39.44 -30.39
N PRO A 2 5.31 39.47 -29.77
CA PRO A 2 4.95 39.64 -28.36
C PRO A 2 4.15 38.51 -27.73
N ALA A 3 4.18 38.42 -26.41
CA ALA A 3 3.13 38.37 -25.41
C ALA A 3 1.75 37.77 -25.77
N GLY A 4 1.36 36.73 -25.01
CA GLY A 4 0.01 36.20 -24.89
C GLY A 4 -0.27 35.76 -23.45
N LEU A 5 -0.88 36.68 -22.69
CA LEU A 5 -1.44 36.46 -21.34
C LEU A 5 -2.68 35.55 -21.44
N GLY A 6 -2.71 34.42 -20.81
CA GLY A 6 -3.84 33.48 -20.70
C GLY A 6 -4.23 33.20 -19.25
N ARG A 7 -5.16 33.94 -18.78
CA ARG A 7 -6.22 33.81 -17.75
C ARG A 7 -6.22 32.55 -16.87
N ARG A 8 -6.07 32.78 -15.56
CA ARG A 8 -6.46 31.88 -14.47
C ARG A 8 -7.99 31.79 -14.35
N PRO A 9 -8.59 30.62 -14.13
CA PRO A 9 -10.00 30.53 -13.74
C PRO A 9 -10.19 30.78 -12.24
N ALA A 10 -11.25 31.51 -11.93
CA ALA A 10 -11.67 32.00 -10.64
C ALA A 10 -12.12 30.89 -9.68
N ARG A 11 -11.72 31.01 -8.42
CA ARG A 11 -12.26 30.26 -7.27
C ARG A 11 -13.71 30.70 -7.01
N ARG A 12 -14.66 29.78 -7.06
CA ARG A 12 -16.03 29.98 -6.56
C ARG A 12 -16.04 29.84 -5.03
N ARG A 13 -16.56 30.86 -4.36
CA ARG A 13 -16.93 30.86 -2.94
C ARG A 13 -18.31 30.24 -2.74
N PRO A 14 -18.58 29.54 -1.62
CA PRO A 14 -19.94 29.14 -1.25
C PRO A 14 -20.71 30.29 -0.59
N PRO A 15 -22.07 30.31 -0.67
CA PRO A 15 -22.91 31.37 -0.16
C PRO A 15 -23.11 31.30 1.35
N GLY A 16 -23.27 32.50 1.94
CA GLY A 16 -23.32 32.77 3.34
C GLY A 16 -24.60 32.37 4.07
N LEU A 17 -24.41 32.23 5.36
CA LEU A 17 -25.42 32.04 6.39
C LEU A 17 -26.19 33.36 6.63
N GLY A 18 -27.51 33.27 6.58
CA GLY A 18 -28.46 34.36 6.84
C GLY A 18 -28.52 34.77 8.32
N GLU A 19 -28.70 36.05 8.47
CA GLU A 19 -28.76 36.83 9.69
C GLU A 19 -29.99 36.54 10.53
N ARG A 20 -29.75 36.56 11.83
CA ARG A 20 -30.76 36.52 12.89
C ARG A 20 -31.30 37.93 13.09
N HIS A 21 -32.57 38.17 12.92
CA HIS A 21 -33.23 39.39 13.38
C HIS A 21 -33.67 39.26 14.88
N ARG A 22 -33.02 40.09 15.68
CA ARG A 22 -33.53 40.55 16.96
C ARG A 22 -34.69 41.52 16.69
N ARG A 23 -35.81 41.36 17.37
CA ARG A 23 -36.74 42.44 17.67
C ARG A 23 -37.07 42.47 19.14
N THR A 24 -36.63 43.53 19.73
CA THR A 24 -37.03 44.12 21.01
C THR A 24 -38.35 44.79 20.84
N GLY A 25 -39.20 44.74 21.88
CA GLY A 25 -40.36 45.58 21.98
C GLY A 25 -41.14 45.34 23.27
N ARG A 26 -40.94 46.17 24.23
CA ARG A 26 -41.74 46.48 25.40
C ARG A 26 -42.41 47.84 25.11
N PRO A 27 -43.34 48.37 25.98
CA PRO A 27 -44.36 47.87 26.90
C PRO A 27 -45.72 48.55 26.62
N VAL A 28 -46.69 48.45 27.47
CA VAL A 28 -47.57 49.51 28.04
C VAL A 28 -48.86 48.89 28.67
N ASP A 29 -48.95 49.02 29.89
CA ASP A 29 -49.93 49.51 30.87
C ASP A 29 -51.44 49.43 30.55
N ALA A 30 -52.08 49.17 31.65
CA ALA A 30 -53.24 49.83 32.25
C ALA A 30 -54.47 48.95 32.56
N GLY A 31 -54.72 48.79 33.82
CA GLY A 31 -55.95 49.26 34.38
C GLY A 31 -57.06 48.21 34.70
N GLY A 32 -57.42 48.15 35.95
CA GLY A 32 -58.79 47.71 36.23
C GLY A 32 -59.00 46.89 37.49
N ARG A 33 -59.11 47.57 38.56
CA ARG A 33 -59.67 47.08 39.84
C ARG A 33 -60.95 46.29 39.65
N ARG A 34 -61.12 45.17 40.41
CA ARG A 34 -62.32 44.95 41.28
C ARG A 34 -62.06 43.82 42.29
N ARG A 35 -62.23 44.17 43.53
CA ARG A 35 -62.39 43.30 44.70
C ARG A 35 -63.59 42.46 44.56
N ARG A 36 -63.54 41.24 44.97
CA ARG A 36 -64.59 40.51 45.77
C ARG A 36 -63.89 39.28 46.34
N GLY A 37 -63.93 39.24 47.68
CA GLY A 37 -63.61 38.09 48.46
C GLY A 37 -64.74 37.06 48.44
N TYR A 38 -64.30 35.86 48.65
CA TYR A 38 -65.14 34.78 49.26
C TYR A 38 -64.16 33.75 49.86
N GLU A 39 -64.22 33.65 51.12
CA GLU A 39 -64.34 32.49 52.01
C GLU A 39 -63.33 31.32 51.78
N ALA A 40 -62.54 31.16 52.81
CA ALA A 40 -61.74 30.00 53.11
C ALA A 40 -62.62 28.72 53.15
N ARG A 41 -62.33 27.80 52.29
CA ARG A 41 -62.70 26.40 52.46
C ARG A 41 -61.45 25.56 52.61
N ALA A 42 -61.22 25.19 53.87
CA ALA A 42 -60.22 24.17 54.20
C ALA A 42 -60.54 22.88 53.44
N THR A 43 -59.75 22.56 52.42
CA THR A 43 -59.80 21.22 51.85
C THR A 43 -58.60 20.47 52.41
N ALA A 44 -58.94 19.39 53.05
CA ALA A 44 -58.05 18.41 53.64
C ALA A 44 -56.90 18.05 52.68
N THR A 45 -55.73 18.15 53.15
CA THR A 45 -54.53 17.61 52.49
C THR A 45 -54.61 16.12 52.52
N GLU A 46 -55.11 15.54 51.41
CA GLU A 46 -55.03 14.13 51.15
C GLU A 46 -53.60 13.74 50.99
N SER A 47 -53.02 13.20 52.05
CA SER A 47 -51.71 12.61 52.07
C SER A 47 -51.68 11.38 51.16
N SER A 48 -51.28 11.57 49.93
CA SER A 48 -50.98 10.48 48.99
C SER A 48 -50.02 9.48 49.66
N PRO A 49 -50.35 8.22 49.77
CA PRO A 49 -49.43 7.23 50.33
C PRO A 49 -48.22 7.12 49.43
N ARG A 50 -47.06 7.48 49.94
CA ARG A 50 -45.78 7.20 49.27
C ARG A 50 -45.68 5.68 49.16
N PRO A 51 -45.41 5.11 47.94
CA PRO A 51 -45.21 3.69 47.84
C PRO A 51 -43.93 3.34 48.61
N THR A 52 -44.06 2.71 49.73
CA THR A 52 -42.99 2.04 50.43
C THR A 52 -42.57 0.85 49.59
N VAL A 53 -41.56 1.05 48.76
CA VAL A 53 -40.91 -0.05 48.05
C VAL A 53 -40.27 -0.95 49.11
N THR A 54 -40.86 -2.12 49.28
CA THR A 54 -40.38 -3.21 50.16
C THR A 54 -39.01 -3.70 49.60
N GLY A 55 -37.92 -3.05 50.07
CA GLY A 55 -36.60 -3.11 49.49
C GLY A 55 -35.74 -4.29 49.95
N GLY A 56 -36.30 -5.40 50.45
CA GLY A 56 -35.42 -6.49 50.95
C GLY A 56 -34.91 -7.47 49.88
N VAL A 57 -35.79 -7.90 48.99
CA VAL A 57 -35.44 -8.93 47.98
C VAL A 57 -34.87 -8.31 46.69
N THR A 58 -35.36 -7.15 46.32
CA THR A 58 -34.88 -6.41 45.13
C THR A 58 -33.46 -5.86 45.32
N ALA A 59 -33.11 -5.36 46.52
CA ALA A 59 -31.80 -4.86 46.84
C ALA A 59 -30.70 -5.95 46.80
N LYS A 60 -31.03 -7.16 47.26
CA LYS A 60 -30.08 -8.31 47.16
C LYS A 60 -29.85 -8.74 45.72
N ARG A 61 -30.91 -8.82 44.92
CA ARG A 61 -30.82 -9.14 43.48
C ARG A 61 -30.09 -8.05 42.70
N ALA A 62 -30.34 -6.77 42.99
CA ALA A 62 -29.58 -5.66 42.37
C ALA A 62 -28.09 -5.69 42.69
N ARG A 63 -27.71 -5.96 43.96
CA ARG A 63 -26.31 -6.13 44.35
C ARG A 63 -25.64 -7.32 43.66
N LEU A 64 -26.36 -8.42 43.48
CA LEU A 64 -25.88 -9.62 42.81
C LEU A 64 -25.65 -9.35 41.31
N LEU A 65 -26.56 -8.62 40.66
CA LEU A 65 -26.37 -8.18 39.26
C LEU A 65 -25.20 -7.22 39.11
N VAL A 66 -25.04 -6.24 40.01
CA VAL A 66 -23.88 -5.33 40.00
C VAL A 66 -22.56 -6.10 40.22
N ALA A 67 -22.57 -7.04 41.18
CA ALA A 67 -21.38 -7.89 41.41
C ALA A 67 -21.02 -8.72 40.16
N LEU A 68 -22.02 -9.29 39.49
CA LEU A 68 -21.83 -10.04 38.24
C LEU A 68 -21.21 -9.15 37.14
N VAL A 69 -21.73 -7.96 36.95
CA VAL A 69 -21.21 -7.00 35.96
C VAL A 69 -19.78 -6.61 36.30
N VAL A 70 -19.48 -6.31 37.56
CA VAL A 70 -18.11 -5.99 38.02
C VAL A 70 -17.15 -7.16 37.75
N VAL A 71 -17.56 -8.39 38.01
CA VAL A 71 -16.73 -9.58 37.73
C VAL A 71 -16.48 -9.71 36.22
N ILE A 72 -17.49 -9.52 35.37
CA ILE A 72 -17.32 -9.55 33.92
C ILE A 72 -16.32 -8.49 33.48
N PHE A 73 -16.47 -7.25 33.95
CA PHE A 73 -15.51 -6.17 33.60
C PHE A 73 -14.10 -6.44 34.14
N ALA A 74 -13.97 -7.02 35.32
CA ALA A 74 -12.67 -7.41 35.88
C ALA A 74 -12.01 -8.47 35.01
N VAL A 75 -12.74 -9.49 34.58
CA VAL A 75 -12.21 -10.53 33.67
C VAL A 75 -11.80 -9.94 32.32
N LEU A 76 -12.62 -9.04 31.74
CA LEU A 76 -12.29 -8.35 30.50
C LEU A 76 -11.04 -7.47 30.65
N ALA A 77 -10.94 -6.73 31.77
CA ALA A 77 -9.77 -5.90 32.06
C ALA A 77 -8.49 -6.73 32.19
N VAL A 78 -8.53 -7.84 32.93
CA VAL A 78 -7.39 -8.77 33.08
C VAL A 78 -7.01 -9.35 31.72
N ARG A 79 -7.98 -9.74 30.90
CA ARG A 79 -7.72 -10.26 29.57
C ARG A 79 -7.11 -9.20 28.64
N LEU A 80 -7.61 -7.96 28.72
CA LEU A 80 -7.09 -6.85 27.95
C LEU A 80 -5.64 -6.53 28.32
N VAL A 81 -5.35 -6.45 29.61
CA VAL A 81 -3.99 -6.27 30.14
C VAL A 81 -3.08 -7.43 29.73
N GLY A 82 -3.58 -8.66 29.79
CA GLY A 82 -2.85 -9.84 29.33
C GLY A 82 -2.47 -9.76 27.85
N VAL A 83 -3.42 -9.38 26.99
CA VAL A 83 -3.15 -9.21 25.56
C VAL A 83 -2.17 -8.06 25.30
N GLN A 84 -2.31 -6.94 25.99
CA GLN A 84 -1.43 -5.78 25.80
C GLN A 84 0.00 -6.00 26.32
N LEU A 85 0.17 -6.69 27.45
CA LEU A 85 1.49 -6.90 28.05
C LEU A 85 2.23 -8.12 27.49
N PHE A 86 1.51 -9.23 27.22
CA PHE A 86 2.14 -10.49 26.82
C PHE A 86 2.06 -10.79 25.33
N SER A 87 1.16 -10.14 24.59
CA SER A 87 0.96 -10.43 23.16
C SER A 87 1.41 -9.31 22.24
N SER A 88 1.72 -8.11 22.75
CA SER A 88 2.14 -6.97 21.93
C SER A 88 3.39 -7.26 21.09
N GLY A 89 4.39 -7.92 21.68
CA GLY A 89 5.60 -8.33 20.97
C GLY A 89 5.34 -9.37 19.87
N ARG A 90 4.40 -10.27 20.10
CA ARG A 90 4.06 -11.34 19.15
C ARG A 90 3.24 -10.82 17.96
N TYR A 91 2.30 -9.92 18.20
CA TYR A 91 1.53 -9.26 17.14
C TYR A 91 2.37 -8.21 16.40
N GLY A 92 3.29 -7.52 17.08
CA GLY A 92 4.26 -6.65 16.45
C GLY A 92 5.20 -7.41 15.50
N ALA A 93 5.75 -8.55 15.95
CA ALA A 93 6.61 -9.40 15.12
C ALA A 93 5.87 -10.01 13.92
N MET A 94 4.58 -10.38 14.06
CA MET A 94 3.75 -10.82 12.93
C MET A 94 3.47 -9.68 11.96
N GLY A 95 3.16 -8.47 12.46
CA GLY A 95 2.92 -7.31 11.61
C GLY A 95 4.17 -6.88 10.83
N THR A 96 5.35 -6.90 11.45
CA THR A 96 6.61 -6.60 10.74
C THR A 96 6.96 -7.70 9.72
N ALA A 97 6.74 -8.98 10.04
CA ALA A 97 6.98 -10.08 9.10
C ALA A 97 6.06 -10.05 7.87
N GLU A 98 4.87 -9.46 7.99
CA GLU A 98 3.91 -9.34 6.89
C GLU A 98 4.22 -8.14 5.97
N VAL A 99 4.89 -7.12 6.51
CA VAL A 99 5.28 -5.90 5.78
C VAL A 99 6.71 -5.99 5.23
N THR A 100 7.55 -6.86 5.81
CA THR A 100 8.96 -6.96 5.46
C THR A 100 9.20 -8.18 4.58
N SER A 101 9.62 -7.97 3.35
CA SER A 101 10.03 -9.05 2.44
C SER A 101 11.55 -9.02 2.21
N THR A 102 12.15 -10.21 2.14
CA THR A 102 13.55 -10.32 1.75
C THR A 102 13.60 -10.53 0.24
N VAL A 103 14.12 -9.55 -0.46
CA VAL A 103 14.33 -9.60 -1.91
C VAL A 103 15.77 -9.99 -2.19
N THR A 104 15.96 -10.93 -3.08
CA THR A 104 17.27 -11.32 -3.59
C THR A 104 17.79 -10.24 -4.53
N VAL A 105 18.96 -9.70 -4.24
CA VAL A 105 19.65 -8.74 -5.11
C VAL A 105 20.70 -9.49 -5.90
N PRO A 106 20.49 -9.71 -7.21
CA PRO A 106 21.48 -10.40 -8.04
C PRO A 106 22.78 -9.60 -8.08
N ALA A 107 23.92 -10.32 -8.11
CA ALA A 107 25.20 -9.67 -8.30
C ALA A 107 25.36 -9.29 -9.77
N VAL A 108 25.86 -8.08 -10.02
CA VAL A 108 26.28 -7.68 -11.37
C VAL A 108 27.58 -8.39 -11.71
N ARG A 109 27.62 -9.02 -12.89
CA ARG A 109 28.79 -9.74 -13.35
C ARG A 109 29.99 -8.80 -13.52
N GLY A 110 31.16 -9.19 -12.99
CA GLY A 110 32.39 -8.41 -13.02
C GLY A 110 32.87 -8.09 -14.44
N ALA A 111 33.45 -6.92 -14.62
CA ALA A 111 34.02 -6.51 -15.89
C ALA A 111 35.38 -7.15 -16.13
N ILE A 112 35.73 -7.36 -17.40
CA ILE A 112 37.04 -7.80 -17.85
C ILE A 112 37.73 -6.64 -18.54
N TYR A 113 38.96 -6.34 -18.12
CA TYR A 113 39.78 -5.26 -18.67
C TYR A 113 41.07 -5.83 -19.26
N ASP A 114 41.63 -5.12 -20.21
CA ASP A 114 42.99 -5.37 -20.67
C ASP A 114 44.04 -4.79 -19.68
N ARG A 115 45.31 -4.97 -19.98
CA ARG A 115 46.42 -4.46 -19.16
C ARG A 115 46.47 -2.92 -19.07
N ASP A 116 45.90 -2.24 -20.04
CA ASP A 116 45.87 -0.78 -20.14
C ASP A 116 44.59 -0.17 -19.51
N GLY A 117 43.72 -1.03 -18.97
CA GLY A 117 42.47 -0.64 -18.32
C GLY A 117 41.29 -0.43 -19.28
N SER A 118 41.44 -0.79 -20.56
CA SER A 118 40.35 -0.73 -21.51
C SER A 118 39.39 -1.88 -21.28
N ALA A 119 38.09 -1.59 -21.27
CA ALA A 119 37.06 -2.59 -21.04
C ALA A 119 36.95 -3.54 -22.23
N LEU A 120 37.14 -4.83 -21.99
CA LEU A 120 36.93 -5.89 -22.96
C LEU A 120 35.53 -6.48 -22.89
N ALA A 121 35.00 -6.69 -21.65
CA ALA A 121 33.64 -7.12 -21.43
C ALA A 121 33.05 -6.43 -20.19
N VAL A 122 31.86 -5.87 -20.29
CA VAL A 122 31.15 -5.19 -19.20
C VAL A 122 29.71 -5.61 -19.14
N SER A 123 29.15 -5.64 -17.94
CA SER A 123 27.70 -5.82 -17.74
C SER A 123 27.00 -4.47 -17.67
N VAL A 124 25.97 -4.29 -18.46
CA VAL A 124 25.15 -3.09 -18.48
C VAL A 124 23.81 -3.43 -17.84
N PRO A 125 23.35 -2.65 -16.84
CA PRO A 125 22.03 -2.86 -16.24
C PRO A 125 20.92 -2.84 -17.29
N ARG A 126 19.99 -3.75 -17.17
CA ARG A 126 18.78 -3.92 -17.99
C ARG A 126 17.63 -4.38 -17.12
N ALA A 127 16.45 -4.49 -17.70
CA ALA A 127 15.31 -5.09 -17.08
C ALA A 127 14.83 -6.33 -17.84
N ALA A 128 14.25 -7.29 -17.12
CA ALA A 128 13.43 -8.32 -17.68
C ALA A 128 11.95 -7.95 -17.43
N ILE A 129 11.13 -7.96 -18.46
CA ILE A 129 9.69 -7.76 -18.32
C ILE A 129 9.05 -9.12 -18.07
N ILE A 130 8.38 -9.21 -16.93
CA ILE A 130 7.71 -10.43 -16.46
C ILE A 130 6.20 -10.23 -16.39
N ALA A 131 5.47 -11.31 -16.47
CA ALA A 131 4.03 -11.32 -16.32
C ALA A 131 3.59 -12.39 -15.30
N ASP A 132 2.56 -12.06 -14.54
CA ASP A 132 1.73 -13.03 -13.84
C ASP A 132 0.41 -13.20 -14.61
N PRO A 133 0.27 -14.27 -15.42
CA PRO A 133 -0.92 -14.52 -16.21
C PRO A 133 -2.22 -14.64 -15.40
N TYR A 134 -2.16 -15.06 -14.13
CA TYR A 134 -3.35 -15.14 -13.28
C TYR A 134 -3.97 -13.77 -12.95
N LEU A 135 -3.20 -12.70 -13.01
CA LEU A 135 -3.67 -11.34 -12.76
C LEU A 135 -4.17 -10.63 -14.03
N ILE A 136 -4.01 -11.24 -15.20
CA ILE A 136 -4.32 -10.64 -16.50
C ILE A 136 -5.69 -11.08 -16.99
N ALA A 137 -6.69 -10.21 -16.84
CA ALA A 137 -8.06 -10.52 -17.27
C ALA A 137 -8.25 -10.57 -18.80
N HIS A 138 -7.46 -9.79 -19.56
CA HIS A 138 -7.61 -9.61 -21.00
C HIS A 138 -6.29 -9.79 -21.77
N PRO A 139 -5.74 -11.01 -21.90
CA PRO A 139 -4.43 -11.28 -22.50
C PRO A 139 -4.26 -10.71 -23.92
N ALA A 140 -5.29 -10.79 -24.75
CA ALA A 140 -5.25 -10.27 -26.12
C ALA A 140 -5.10 -8.74 -26.18
N THR A 141 -5.66 -8.03 -25.21
CA THR A 141 -5.55 -6.56 -25.13
C THR A 141 -4.16 -6.17 -24.66
N VAL A 142 -3.65 -6.83 -23.63
CA VAL A 142 -2.30 -6.61 -23.10
C VAL A 142 -1.25 -6.96 -24.16
N ALA A 143 -1.36 -8.09 -24.85
CA ALA A 143 -0.46 -8.48 -25.94
C ALA A 143 -0.45 -7.44 -27.08
N ARG A 144 -1.60 -6.83 -27.40
CA ARG A 144 -1.68 -5.78 -28.41
C ARG A 144 -0.97 -4.50 -27.97
N ALA A 145 -1.10 -4.14 -26.71
CA ALA A 145 -0.50 -2.94 -26.13
C ALA A 145 1.02 -3.08 -25.99
N LEU A 146 1.51 -4.23 -25.52
CA LEU A 146 2.94 -4.47 -25.26
C LEU A 146 3.73 -4.79 -26.52
N SER A 147 3.12 -5.41 -27.55
CA SER A 147 3.80 -5.83 -28.77
C SER A 147 4.65 -4.73 -29.46
N PRO A 148 4.14 -3.51 -29.68
CA PRO A 148 4.93 -2.46 -30.33
C PRO A 148 6.06 -1.92 -29.44
N VAL A 149 5.91 -1.99 -28.13
CA VAL A 149 6.89 -1.46 -27.17
C VAL A 149 8.01 -2.45 -26.94
N LEU A 150 7.70 -3.74 -26.80
CA LEU A 150 8.68 -4.80 -26.58
C LEU A 150 9.32 -5.32 -27.90
N GLY A 151 8.74 -5.01 -29.06
CA GLY A 151 9.19 -5.59 -30.32
C GLY A 151 8.90 -7.09 -30.46
N VAL A 152 8.03 -7.65 -29.61
CA VAL A 152 7.65 -9.06 -29.58
C VAL A 152 6.31 -9.25 -30.31
N SER A 153 6.16 -10.35 -31.05
CA SER A 153 4.93 -10.60 -31.80
C SER A 153 3.73 -10.77 -30.87
N ARG A 154 2.56 -10.26 -31.28
CA ARG A 154 1.31 -10.37 -30.50
C ARG A 154 0.91 -11.82 -30.23
N ALA A 155 1.17 -12.70 -31.19
CA ALA A 155 0.83 -14.13 -31.07
C ALA A 155 1.65 -14.77 -29.94
N ARG A 156 2.96 -14.50 -29.89
CA ARG A 156 3.85 -14.99 -28.83
C ARG A 156 3.43 -14.45 -27.47
N LEU A 157 3.27 -13.12 -27.34
CA LEU A 157 2.82 -12.51 -26.09
C LEU A 157 1.47 -13.08 -25.63
N HIS A 158 0.52 -13.26 -26.55
CA HIS A 158 -0.78 -13.85 -26.21
C HIS A 158 -0.63 -15.27 -25.67
N THR A 159 0.22 -16.09 -26.27
CA THR A 159 0.48 -17.46 -25.81
C THR A 159 1.08 -17.45 -24.40
N GLU A 160 2.13 -16.64 -24.18
CA GLU A 160 2.79 -16.50 -22.89
C GLU A 160 1.83 -15.96 -21.81
N LEU A 161 0.99 -14.96 -22.14
CA LEU A 161 0.01 -14.37 -21.21
C LEU A 161 -1.21 -15.27 -20.94
N THR A 162 -1.37 -16.38 -21.64
CA THR A 162 -2.43 -17.38 -21.39
C THR A 162 -1.91 -18.65 -20.74
N GLU A 163 -0.64 -18.73 -20.40
CA GLU A 163 -0.08 -19.85 -19.66
C GLU A 163 -0.67 -19.96 -18.25
N HIS A 164 -0.80 -21.19 -17.77
CA HIS A 164 -1.32 -21.46 -16.41
C HIS A 164 -0.16 -21.46 -15.40
N THR A 165 0.50 -20.33 -15.28
CA THR A 165 1.61 -20.08 -14.36
C THR A 165 1.53 -18.67 -13.77
N GLY A 166 2.08 -18.47 -12.58
CA GLY A 166 2.19 -17.14 -11.95
C GLY A 166 3.42 -16.34 -12.38
N TYR A 167 4.26 -16.88 -13.26
CA TYR A 167 5.50 -16.23 -13.68
C TYR A 167 5.88 -16.62 -15.11
N VAL A 168 5.97 -15.63 -15.99
CA VAL A 168 6.43 -15.77 -17.38
C VAL A 168 7.32 -14.59 -17.74
N VAL A 169 8.44 -14.84 -18.40
CA VAL A 169 9.33 -13.79 -18.91
C VAL A 169 8.93 -13.43 -20.34
N LEU A 170 8.42 -12.23 -20.54
CA LEU A 170 8.00 -11.74 -21.86
C LEU A 170 9.15 -11.21 -22.70
N ALA A 171 10.10 -10.52 -22.08
CA ALA A 171 11.31 -9.99 -22.71
C ALA A 171 12.45 -9.87 -21.71
N ARG A 172 13.69 -10.10 -22.16
CA ARG A 172 14.90 -9.92 -21.36
C ARG A 172 15.76 -8.79 -21.91
N GLN A 173 16.67 -8.33 -21.08
CA GLN A 173 17.68 -7.31 -21.44
C GLN A 173 17.06 -6.04 -22.04
N VAL A 174 15.91 -5.65 -21.51
CA VAL A 174 15.14 -4.50 -21.99
C VAL A 174 15.79 -3.20 -21.49
N PRO A 175 16.02 -2.20 -22.35
CA PRO A 175 16.54 -0.90 -21.94
C PRO A 175 15.55 -0.15 -21.02
N ASP A 176 16.06 0.70 -20.13
CA ASP A 176 15.28 1.49 -19.17
C ASP A 176 14.14 2.29 -19.83
N THR A 177 14.38 2.82 -21.04
CA THR A 177 13.36 3.57 -21.79
C THR A 177 12.15 2.72 -22.17
N VAL A 178 12.39 1.45 -22.51
CA VAL A 178 11.32 0.50 -22.86
C VAL A 178 10.65 -0.04 -21.59
N GLU A 179 11.43 -0.30 -20.54
CA GLU A 179 10.89 -0.67 -19.22
C GLU A 179 9.89 0.38 -18.73
N HIS A 180 10.31 1.66 -18.68
CA HIS A 180 9.42 2.75 -18.28
C HIS A 180 8.19 2.86 -19.17
N ALA A 181 8.31 2.66 -20.48
CA ALA A 181 7.19 2.70 -21.39
C ALA A 181 6.21 1.53 -21.20
N VAL A 182 6.68 0.37 -20.75
CA VAL A 182 5.85 -0.78 -20.38
C VAL A 182 5.13 -0.52 -19.07
N LEU A 183 5.87 -0.11 -18.03
CA LEU A 183 5.32 0.14 -16.69
C LEU A 183 4.32 1.31 -16.68
N ALA A 184 4.54 2.33 -17.51
CA ALA A 184 3.60 3.44 -17.68
C ALA A 184 2.23 3.04 -18.24
N GLN A 185 2.07 1.81 -18.76
CA GLN A 185 0.78 1.29 -19.19
C GLN A 185 -0.05 0.73 -18.03
N GLU A 186 0.53 0.62 -16.82
CA GLU A 186 -0.13 0.19 -15.58
C GLU A 186 -0.96 -1.10 -15.75
N GLN A 187 -0.46 -2.05 -16.54
CA GLN A 187 -1.17 -3.31 -16.77
C GLN A 187 -1.05 -4.22 -15.54
N PRO A 188 -2.19 -4.67 -14.95
CA PRO A 188 -2.16 -5.62 -13.85
C PRO A 188 -1.38 -6.88 -14.21
N GLY A 189 -0.52 -7.35 -13.33
CA GLY A 189 0.28 -8.56 -13.53
C GLY A 189 1.52 -8.37 -14.41
N ILE A 190 1.82 -7.16 -14.91
CA ILE A 190 3.08 -6.86 -15.62
C ILE A 190 4.02 -6.14 -14.66
N ASN A 191 5.24 -6.66 -14.54
CA ASN A 191 6.28 -6.12 -13.69
C ASN A 191 7.64 -6.13 -14.42
N ALA A 192 8.62 -5.45 -13.83
CA ALA A 192 10.00 -5.49 -14.26
C ALA A 192 10.89 -6.05 -13.14
N GLU A 193 11.85 -6.88 -13.52
CA GLU A 193 12.89 -7.37 -12.62
C GLU A 193 14.27 -6.93 -13.13
N PRO A 194 15.25 -6.72 -12.24
CA PRO A 194 16.62 -6.44 -12.65
C PRO A 194 17.17 -7.56 -13.56
N ASP A 195 17.74 -7.17 -14.67
CA ASP A 195 18.49 -8.03 -15.61
C ASP A 195 19.78 -7.34 -16.02
N GLU A 196 20.67 -8.04 -16.70
CA GLU A 196 21.90 -7.47 -17.21
C GLU A 196 22.18 -7.93 -18.64
N GLN A 197 22.82 -7.05 -19.38
CA GLN A 197 23.31 -7.38 -20.73
C GLN A 197 24.83 -7.34 -20.73
N ARG A 198 25.47 -8.44 -21.14
CA ARG A 198 26.88 -8.48 -21.38
C ARG A 198 27.21 -7.78 -22.71
N VAL A 199 28.15 -6.85 -22.69
CA VAL A 199 28.53 -6.06 -23.83
C VAL A 199 30.07 -6.08 -23.94
N ASP A 200 30.56 -6.28 -25.14
CA ASP A 200 31.98 -6.26 -25.48
C ASP A 200 32.27 -4.94 -26.21
N PRO A 201 32.72 -3.88 -25.51
CA PRO A 201 32.93 -2.56 -26.10
C PRO A 201 34.00 -2.53 -27.20
N ALA A 202 34.96 -3.45 -27.12
CA ALA A 202 36.00 -3.62 -28.12
C ALA A 202 35.53 -4.38 -29.39
N GLY A 203 34.24 -4.78 -29.42
CA GLY A 203 33.71 -5.63 -30.49
C GLY A 203 34.43 -6.96 -30.54
N ASN A 204 34.51 -7.57 -31.71
CA ASN A 204 35.04 -8.91 -31.91
C ASN A 204 36.54 -9.06 -31.67
N LEU A 205 37.23 -8.04 -31.14
CA LEU A 205 38.68 -8.04 -30.99
C LEU A 205 39.22 -9.21 -30.15
N ALA A 206 38.42 -9.59 -29.13
CA ALA A 206 38.82 -10.63 -28.19
C ALA A 206 37.80 -11.74 -28.01
N ASP A 207 36.74 -11.79 -28.81
CA ASP A 207 35.62 -12.74 -28.68
C ASP A 207 36.05 -14.18 -28.47
N ALA A 208 36.99 -14.66 -29.27
CA ALA A 208 37.50 -16.04 -29.18
C ALA A 208 38.22 -16.31 -27.84
N LEU A 209 38.80 -15.30 -27.22
CA LEU A 209 39.46 -15.40 -25.91
C LEU A 209 38.47 -15.19 -24.76
N LEU A 210 37.62 -14.18 -24.88
CA LEU A 210 36.60 -13.85 -23.86
C LEU A 210 35.60 -14.98 -23.71
N GLY A 211 35.13 -15.51 -24.83
CA GLY A 211 34.09 -16.51 -24.85
C GLY A 211 32.70 -15.91 -24.69
N GLN A 212 31.71 -16.75 -24.27
CA GLN A 212 30.33 -16.38 -24.24
C GLN A 212 29.70 -16.55 -22.84
N VAL A 213 28.74 -15.70 -22.54
CA VAL A 213 27.89 -15.77 -21.34
C VAL A 213 26.50 -16.21 -21.75
N GLY A 214 25.96 -17.21 -21.05
CA GLY A 214 24.60 -17.69 -21.27
C GLY A 214 23.53 -16.73 -20.76
N GLY A 215 22.28 -16.96 -21.15
CA GLY A 215 21.16 -16.11 -20.78
C GLY A 215 20.89 -16.00 -19.27
N GLU A 216 21.49 -16.85 -18.46
CA GLU A 216 21.41 -16.82 -16.99
C GLU A 216 22.68 -16.20 -16.34
N GLY A 217 23.49 -15.49 -17.12
CA GLY A 217 24.67 -14.81 -16.61
C GLY A 217 25.87 -15.73 -16.33
N SER A 218 25.81 -17.01 -16.69
CA SER A 218 26.93 -17.96 -16.51
C SER A 218 27.86 -18.01 -17.72
N GLY A 219 29.19 -17.97 -17.48
CA GLY A 219 30.19 -18.13 -18.51
C GLY A 219 30.13 -19.52 -19.12
N GLN A 220 30.08 -19.62 -20.46
CA GLN A 220 29.96 -20.88 -21.20
C GLN A 220 31.23 -21.28 -21.93
N SER A 221 32.11 -20.33 -22.23
CA SER A 221 33.39 -20.56 -22.92
C SER A 221 34.42 -19.50 -22.59
N GLY A 222 35.67 -19.72 -22.95
CA GLY A 222 36.79 -18.75 -22.84
C GLY A 222 37.05 -18.30 -21.39
N LEU A 223 37.55 -17.07 -21.26
CA LEU A 223 37.81 -16.44 -19.96
C LEU A 223 36.54 -16.32 -19.11
N GLU A 224 35.40 -16.08 -19.72
CA GLU A 224 34.11 -16.02 -19.04
C GLU A 224 33.78 -17.31 -18.30
N TYR A 225 34.09 -18.47 -18.87
CA TYR A 225 33.95 -19.77 -18.25
C TYR A 225 35.01 -20.04 -17.18
N GLU A 226 36.27 -19.83 -17.51
CA GLU A 226 37.39 -20.11 -16.62
C GLU A 226 37.31 -19.31 -15.33
N TYR A 227 36.97 -18.03 -15.42
CA TYR A 227 36.83 -17.13 -14.27
C TYR A 227 35.43 -16.94 -13.81
N ASN A 228 34.48 -17.83 -14.18
CA ASN A 228 33.04 -17.66 -13.87
C ASN A 228 32.75 -17.46 -12.37
N THR A 229 33.43 -18.21 -11.50
CA THR A 229 33.27 -18.08 -10.04
C THR A 229 33.66 -16.70 -9.50
N LEU A 230 34.63 -16.06 -10.11
CA LEU A 230 35.08 -14.71 -9.75
C LEU A 230 34.18 -13.65 -10.35
N LEU A 231 33.82 -13.81 -11.63
CA LEU A 231 33.05 -12.84 -12.41
C LEU A 231 31.57 -12.80 -12.00
N ALA A 232 30.98 -13.94 -11.66
CA ALA A 232 29.56 -14.02 -11.29
C ALA A 232 29.22 -13.23 -10.02
N GLY A 233 30.21 -12.88 -9.21
CA GLY A 233 29.97 -12.19 -7.94
C GLY A 233 29.22 -13.06 -6.90
N ARG A 234 28.65 -12.40 -5.89
CA ARG A 234 27.83 -13.05 -4.86
C ARG A 234 26.51 -12.33 -4.74
N THR A 235 25.46 -13.05 -4.99
CA THR A 235 24.09 -12.57 -4.78
C THR A 235 23.89 -12.12 -3.34
N GLY A 236 23.37 -10.94 -3.15
CA GLY A 236 23.00 -10.36 -1.87
C GLY A 236 21.53 -10.57 -1.54
N SER A 237 21.13 -10.11 -0.38
CA SER A 237 19.72 -9.99 0.01
C SER A 237 19.47 -8.61 0.58
N ALA A 238 18.39 -8.00 0.19
CA ALA A 238 17.89 -6.76 0.77
C ALA A 238 16.54 -7.03 1.44
N THR A 239 16.37 -6.44 2.63
CA THR A 239 15.09 -6.45 3.30
C THR A 239 14.37 -5.18 2.89
N VAL A 240 13.22 -5.30 2.27
CA VAL A 240 12.41 -4.16 1.84
C VAL A 240 11.05 -4.20 2.52
N GLU A 241 10.55 -3.03 2.90
CA GLU A 241 9.17 -2.91 3.35
C GLU A 241 8.25 -2.87 2.13
N SER A 242 7.27 -3.75 2.14
CA SER A 242 6.28 -3.84 1.05
C SER A 242 4.90 -3.48 1.55
N SER A 243 4.10 -2.88 0.68
CA SER A 243 2.66 -2.69 0.95
C SER A 243 1.94 -4.04 1.05
N PRO A 244 0.72 -4.12 1.59
CA PRO A 244 -0.08 -5.35 1.62
C PRO A 244 -0.34 -5.97 0.24
N SER A 245 -0.15 -5.19 -0.83
CA SER A 245 -0.23 -5.64 -2.22
C SER A 245 1.12 -6.13 -2.78
N GLY A 246 2.19 -6.19 -1.96
CA GLY A 246 3.51 -6.65 -2.37
C GLY A 246 4.38 -5.61 -3.09
N VAL A 247 3.91 -4.36 -3.19
CA VAL A 247 4.70 -3.29 -3.83
C VAL A 247 5.70 -2.71 -2.84
N PRO A 248 7.00 -2.65 -3.17
CA PRO A 248 8.02 -2.03 -2.32
C PRO A 248 7.69 -0.57 -2.00
N LEU A 249 7.86 -0.16 -0.74
CA LEU A 249 7.65 1.22 -0.32
C LEU A 249 8.91 2.04 -0.54
N PRO A 250 8.82 3.28 -1.06
CA PRO A 250 9.97 4.16 -1.24
C PRO A 250 10.61 4.49 0.11
N GLY A 251 11.88 4.11 0.32
CA GLY A 251 12.64 4.40 1.53
C GLY A 251 12.50 3.38 2.66
N GLY A 252 11.92 2.20 2.38
CA GLY A 252 11.88 1.05 3.30
C GLY A 252 13.15 0.23 3.26
#